data_2bffd785b5ad46952651b4af3392dc62
#
_entry.id   2bffd785b5ad46952651b4af3392dc62
#
_cell.length_a   1.000
_cell.length_b   1.000
_cell.length_c   1.000
_cell.angle_alpha   90.00
_cell.angle_beta   90.00
_cell.angle_gamma   90.00
#
_symmetry.space_group_name_H-M   'P 1'
#
loop_
_entity.id
_entity.type
_entity.pdbx_description
1 polymer ?
#
loop_
_entity_poly.entity_id
_entity_poly.type
_entity_poly.pdbx_seq_one_letter_code
_entity_poly.pdbx_strand_id
1 'polypeptide(L)'
;MANTYKVLFLGASYGSLLATKMALAGHETTMVCLPGEVEAFNRDGAVVRFPVRGRDGLVEVRSGELSGSVTAAGPGDVDPADFDLVCLAMQEPQYRFDDVKALLKRVGESGKPSMSIMNMPPLAYMRRIDSIDHRSIEQCYADADVWSCIDPSMITLCSPDPQAFRPPEEPVNVLQVTLPTNFKAARFESDEH
;
A
#
# COMPACT_ATOMS: atom_id res chain seq x y z
N MET A 1 21.99 0.34 -15.31
CA MET A 1 21.37 -0.44 -14.21
C MET A 1 20.09 0.30 -13.86
N ALA A 2 18.97 -0.39 -13.66
CA ALA A 2 17.75 0.24 -13.18
C ALA A 2 17.95 0.73 -11.75
N ASN A 3 17.37 1.88 -11.38
CA ASN A 3 17.45 2.38 -10.02
C ASN A 3 16.66 1.47 -9.08
N THR A 4 17.21 1.13 -7.93
CA THR A 4 16.49 0.48 -6.84
C THR A 4 15.80 1.55 -6.00
N TYR A 5 14.51 1.39 -5.76
CA TYR A 5 13.71 2.27 -4.92
C TYR A 5 13.34 1.59 -3.61
N LYS A 6 13.21 2.39 -2.54
CA LYS A 6 12.69 1.97 -1.25
C LYS A 6 11.25 2.39 -1.13
N VAL A 7 10.33 1.45 -0.92
CA VAL A 7 8.90 1.72 -0.89
C VAL A 7 8.29 1.25 0.42
N LEU A 8 7.63 2.19 1.12
CA LEU A 8 6.91 1.91 2.36
C LEU A 8 5.44 1.61 2.04
N PHE A 9 4.93 0.47 2.48
CA PHE A 9 3.52 0.10 2.36
C PHE A 9 2.82 0.22 3.71
N LEU A 10 1.81 1.06 3.82
CA LEU A 10 0.94 1.11 4.98
C LEU A 10 -0.16 0.05 4.81
N GLY A 11 0.06 -1.15 5.35
CA GLY A 11 -0.84 -2.29 5.27
C GLY A 11 -0.28 -3.48 4.51
N ALA A 12 -0.17 -4.62 5.17
CA ALA A 12 0.38 -5.84 4.58
C ALA A 12 -0.67 -6.65 3.81
N SER A 13 -1.95 -6.60 4.17
CA SER A 13 -2.97 -7.39 3.50
C SER A 13 -3.10 -7.01 2.03
N TYR A 14 -3.46 -5.77 1.74
CA TYR A 14 -3.56 -5.27 0.36
C TYR A 14 -2.19 -4.95 -0.25
N GLY A 15 -1.22 -4.57 0.58
CA GLY A 15 0.12 -4.18 0.13
C GLY A 15 0.96 -5.35 -0.41
N SER A 16 0.76 -6.57 0.09
CA SER A 16 1.64 -7.72 -0.21
C SER A 16 1.78 -8.02 -1.70
N LEU A 17 0.70 -7.92 -2.48
CA LEU A 17 0.77 -8.19 -3.92
C LEU A 17 1.68 -7.17 -4.63
N LEU A 18 1.45 -5.88 -4.40
CA LEU A 18 2.23 -4.83 -5.06
C LEU A 18 3.66 -4.81 -4.54
N ALA A 19 3.87 -4.96 -3.23
CA ALA A 19 5.19 -5.07 -2.62
C ALA A 19 5.99 -6.24 -3.23
N THR A 20 5.37 -7.42 -3.36
CA THR A 20 6.00 -8.58 -4.00
C THR A 20 6.33 -8.33 -5.47
N LYS A 21 5.44 -7.65 -6.23
CA LYS A 21 5.72 -7.27 -7.63
C LYS A 21 6.86 -6.26 -7.74
N MET A 22 6.96 -5.30 -6.82
CA MET A 22 8.07 -4.36 -6.78
C MET A 22 9.39 -5.06 -6.39
N ALA A 23 9.36 -5.98 -5.44
CA ALA A 23 10.53 -6.79 -5.10
C ALA A 23 10.97 -7.71 -6.25
N LEU A 24 10.02 -8.25 -7.03
CA LEU A 24 10.33 -8.99 -8.26
C LEU A 24 11.06 -8.13 -9.29
N ALA A 25 10.75 -6.83 -9.32
CA ALA A 25 11.43 -5.84 -10.17
C ALA A 25 12.77 -5.34 -9.58
N GLY A 26 13.18 -5.82 -8.41
CA GLY A 26 14.46 -5.48 -7.76
C GLY A 26 14.39 -4.30 -6.80
N HIS A 27 13.21 -3.89 -6.35
CA HIS A 27 13.04 -2.82 -5.37
C HIS A 27 13.01 -3.35 -3.92
N GLU A 28 13.31 -2.49 -2.97
CA GLU A 28 13.22 -2.77 -1.54
C GLU A 28 11.87 -2.30 -1.01
N THR A 29 11.13 -3.18 -0.35
CA THR A 29 9.81 -2.88 0.18
C THR A 29 9.70 -3.19 1.66
N THR A 30 9.05 -2.30 2.42
CA THR A 30 8.74 -2.50 3.83
C THR A 30 7.25 -2.35 4.03
N MET A 31 6.60 -3.33 4.65
CA MET A 31 5.17 -3.30 4.96
C MET A 31 4.95 -2.97 6.43
N VAL A 32 4.12 -1.97 6.69
CA VAL A 32 3.62 -1.68 8.04
C VAL A 32 2.42 -2.57 8.33
N CYS A 33 2.50 -3.33 9.42
CA CYS A 33 1.47 -4.27 9.80
C CYS A 33 1.40 -4.46 11.34
N LEU A 34 0.50 -5.32 11.78
CA LEU A 34 0.33 -5.63 13.19
C LEU A 34 1.54 -6.38 13.76
N PRO A 35 1.86 -6.25 15.05
CA PRO A 35 3.04 -6.88 15.66
C PRO A 35 3.15 -8.40 15.40
N GLY A 36 2.06 -9.14 15.50
CA GLY A 36 2.03 -10.58 15.21
C GLY A 36 2.29 -10.93 13.74
N GLU A 37 2.03 -10.01 12.83
CA GLU A 37 2.31 -10.17 11.40
C GLU A 37 3.78 -9.85 11.08
N VAL A 38 4.36 -8.84 11.75
CA VAL A 38 5.76 -8.42 11.56
C VAL A 38 6.71 -9.62 11.68
N GLU A 39 6.55 -10.41 12.75
CA GLU A 39 7.39 -11.57 13.01
C GLU A 39 7.27 -12.62 11.89
N ALA A 40 6.03 -12.91 11.47
CA ALA A 40 5.77 -13.89 10.42
C ALA A 40 6.39 -13.47 9.07
N PHE A 41 6.19 -12.22 8.65
CA PHE A 41 6.76 -11.72 7.41
C PHE A 41 8.29 -11.67 7.42
N ASN A 42 8.89 -11.26 8.54
CA ASN A 42 10.36 -11.15 8.62
C ASN A 42 11.05 -12.53 8.73
N ARG A 43 10.35 -13.53 9.28
CA ARG A 43 10.89 -14.90 9.37
C ARG A 43 10.69 -15.69 8.08
N ASP A 44 9.47 -15.66 7.53
CA ASP A 44 9.04 -16.57 6.45
C ASP A 44 8.91 -15.86 5.09
N GLY A 45 9.03 -14.52 5.06
CA GLY A 45 8.79 -13.70 3.88
C GLY A 45 7.31 -13.59 3.53
N ALA A 46 7.00 -12.87 2.46
CA ALA A 46 5.67 -12.83 1.86
C ALA A 46 5.53 -13.96 0.84
N VAL A 47 4.37 -14.62 0.85
CA VAL A 47 3.98 -15.62 -0.15
C VAL A 47 2.72 -15.12 -0.84
N VAL A 48 2.79 -14.89 -2.15
CA VAL A 48 1.66 -14.37 -2.92
C VAL A 48 1.31 -15.33 -4.04
N ARG A 49 0.05 -15.75 -4.08
CA ARG A 49 -0.51 -16.61 -5.12
C ARG A 49 -1.46 -15.80 -5.99
N PHE A 50 -1.21 -15.77 -7.28
CA PHE A 50 -2.05 -15.01 -8.22
C PHE A 50 -2.13 -15.68 -9.59
N PRO A 51 -3.26 -15.49 -10.32
CA PRO A 51 -3.39 -15.98 -11.68
C PRO A 51 -2.53 -15.15 -12.63
N VAL A 52 -1.90 -15.84 -13.58
CA VAL A 52 -1.12 -15.21 -14.65
C VAL A 52 -1.78 -15.52 -16.00
N ARG A 53 -1.96 -14.50 -16.82
CA ARG A 53 -2.57 -14.68 -18.15
C ARG A 53 -1.79 -15.71 -18.99
N GLY A 54 -2.50 -16.70 -19.51
CA GLY A 54 -1.90 -17.77 -20.34
C GLY A 54 -1.25 -18.91 -19.53
N ARG A 55 -1.45 -18.96 -18.21
CA ARG A 55 -1.07 -20.08 -17.36
C ARG A 55 -2.29 -20.65 -16.64
N ASP A 56 -2.35 -21.97 -16.53
CA ASP A 56 -3.39 -22.64 -15.74
C ASP A 56 -3.02 -22.59 -14.25
N GLY A 57 -4.03 -22.34 -13.40
CA GLY A 57 -3.87 -22.27 -11.96
C GLY A 57 -3.22 -20.98 -11.44
N LEU A 58 -2.79 -21.01 -10.19
CA LEU A 58 -2.14 -19.90 -9.52
C LEU A 58 -0.62 -20.05 -9.58
N VAL A 59 0.06 -18.95 -9.85
CA VAL A 59 1.51 -18.86 -9.68
C VAL A 59 1.79 -18.41 -8.25
N GLU A 60 2.64 -19.14 -7.55
CA GLU A 60 3.13 -18.76 -6.22
C GLU A 60 4.49 -18.06 -6.35
N VAL A 61 4.62 -16.92 -5.67
CA VAL A 61 5.86 -16.14 -5.58
C VAL A 61 6.20 -15.96 -4.11
N ARG A 62 7.43 -16.28 -3.75
CA ARG A 62 8.01 -16.14 -2.41
C ARG A 62 9.00 -14.99 -2.38
N SER A 63 8.82 -14.05 -1.48
CA SER A 63 9.66 -12.84 -1.45
C SER A 63 11.14 -13.15 -1.17
N GLY A 64 11.45 -14.21 -0.43
CA GLY A 64 12.83 -14.64 -0.17
C GLY A 64 13.60 -15.15 -1.39
N GLU A 65 12.94 -15.37 -2.53
CA GLU A 65 13.53 -15.84 -3.79
C GLU A 65 13.70 -14.71 -4.81
N LEU A 66 13.36 -13.46 -4.43
CA LEU A 66 13.35 -12.33 -5.33
C LEU A 66 14.68 -11.56 -5.32
N SER A 67 14.90 -10.76 -6.37
CA SER A 67 16.06 -9.87 -6.48
C SER A 67 15.98 -8.64 -5.57
N GLY A 68 14.78 -8.20 -5.25
CA GLY A 68 14.50 -7.17 -4.25
C GLY A 68 14.18 -7.79 -2.88
N SER A 69 13.61 -6.99 -1.98
CA SER A 69 13.26 -7.44 -0.63
C SER A 69 11.85 -7.07 -0.23
N VAL A 70 11.24 -7.89 0.63
CA VAL A 70 10.00 -7.59 1.34
C VAL A 70 10.26 -7.79 2.82
N THR A 71 10.17 -6.73 3.60
CA THR A 71 10.29 -6.73 5.06
C THR A 71 9.02 -6.21 5.69
N ALA A 72 8.89 -6.34 7.01
CA ALA A 72 7.75 -5.83 7.76
C ALA A 72 8.22 -5.11 9.03
N ALA A 73 7.46 -4.09 9.44
CA ALA A 73 7.71 -3.31 10.64
C ALA A 73 6.40 -2.83 11.28
N GLY A 74 6.45 -2.46 12.54
CA GLY A 74 5.36 -1.77 13.20
C GLY A 74 5.24 -0.30 12.76
N PRO A 75 4.09 0.36 12.99
CA PRO A 75 3.90 1.77 12.61
C PRO A 75 4.84 2.74 13.33
N GLY A 76 5.35 2.36 14.51
CA GLY A 76 6.33 3.14 15.28
C GLY A 76 7.79 2.92 14.87
N ASP A 77 8.08 1.88 14.10
CA ASP A 77 9.44 1.39 13.85
C ASP A 77 10.00 1.82 12.48
N VAL A 78 9.25 2.63 11.73
CA VAL A 78 9.64 3.14 10.42
C VAL A 78 9.71 4.67 10.41
N ASP A 79 10.66 5.23 9.66
CA ASP A 79 10.66 6.65 9.31
C ASP A 79 10.32 6.80 7.82
N PRO A 80 9.17 7.42 7.46
CA PRO A 80 8.81 7.64 6.06
C PRO A 80 9.86 8.42 5.26
N ALA A 81 10.70 9.23 5.91
CA ALA A 81 11.76 9.97 5.24
C ALA A 81 12.85 9.08 4.62
N ASP A 82 13.01 7.84 5.10
CA ASP A 82 13.99 6.88 4.58
C ASP A 82 13.55 6.19 3.28
N PHE A 83 12.33 6.49 2.80
CA PHE A 83 11.75 5.86 1.61
C PHE A 83 11.61 6.84 0.44
N ASP A 84 11.53 6.30 -0.76
CA ASP A 84 11.35 7.09 -1.99
C ASP A 84 9.86 7.29 -2.32
N LEU A 85 9.01 6.35 -1.88
CA LEU A 85 7.57 6.32 -2.14
C LEU A 85 6.83 5.69 -0.95
N VAL A 86 5.68 6.24 -0.60
CA VAL A 86 4.76 5.64 0.38
C VAL A 86 3.51 5.12 -0.33
N CYS A 87 3.14 3.87 -0.09
CA CYS A 87 1.94 3.26 -0.63
C CYS A 87 0.88 3.06 0.47
N LEU A 88 -0.27 3.72 0.31
CA LEU A 88 -1.41 3.57 1.21
C LEU A 88 -2.22 2.34 0.80
N ALA A 89 -2.17 1.30 1.62
CA ALA A 89 -2.71 -0.03 1.34
C ALA A 89 -3.60 -0.59 2.47
N MET A 90 -4.10 0.27 3.34
CA MET A 90 -5.07 -0.08 4.38
C MET A 90 -6.49 0.29 3.91
N GLN A 91 -7.49 -0.27 4.56
CA GLN A 91 -8.86 0.22 4.41
C GLN A 91 -9.01 1.58 5.12
N GLU A 92 -9.85 2.45 4.58
CA GLU A 92 -10.02 3.83 5.07
C GLU A 92 -10.25 3.91 6.60
N PRO A 93 -11.14 3.11 7.22
CA PRO A 93 -11.38 3.21 8.67
C PRO A 93 -10.17 2.89 9.56
N GLN A 94 -9.12 2.26 9.01
CA GLN A 94 -7.92 1.93 9.77
C GLN A 94 -7.04 3.16 10.03
N TYR A 95 -7.15 4.21 9.22
CA TYR A 95 -6.38 5.45 9.39
C TYR A 95 -6.80 6.27 10.62
N ARG A 96 -7.91 5.94 11.27
CA ARG A 96 -8.35 6.58 12.52
C ARG A 96 -7.65 6.06 13.79
N PHE A 97 -6.91 4.94 13.73
CA PHE A 97 -6.19 4.41 14.88
C PHE A 97 -4.97 5.27 15.20
N ASP A 98 -4.68 5.50 16.49
CA ASP A 98 -3.71 6.50 16.95
C ASP A 98 -2.30 6.27 16.41
N ASP A 99 -1.84 5.04 16.36
CA ASP A 99 -0.53 4.67 15.83
C ASP A 99 -0.44 4.88 14.30
N VAL A 100 -1.53 4.61 13.58
CA VAL A 100 -1.63 4.83 12.14
C VAL A 100 -1.74 6.33 11.83
N LYS A 101 -2.50 7.09 12.62
CA LYS A 101 -2.55 8.56 12.54
C LYS A 101 -1.18 9.19 12.72
N ALA A 102 -0.45 8.74 13.75
CA ALA A 102 0.90 9.23 14.03
C ALA A 102 1.86 8.91 12.87
N LEU A 103 1.73 7.74 12.26
CA LEU A 103 2.51 7.38 11.08
C LEU A 103 2.10 8.22 9.86
N LEU A 104 0.80 8.39 9.58
CA LEU A 104 0.32 9.18 8.45
C LEU A 104 0.76 10.65 8.56
N LYS A 105 0.77 11.21 9.78
CA LYS A 105 1.31 12.54 10.04
C LYS A 105 2.80 12.63 9.65
N ARG A 106 3.61 11.65 10.04
CA ARG A 106 5.04 11.59 9.65
C ARG A 106 5.21 11.43 8.13
N VAL A 107 4.30 10.72 7.46
CA VAL A 107 4.28 10.65 5.99
C VAL A 107 4.10 12.04 5.39
N GLY A 108 3.12 12.82 5.86
CA GLY A 108 2.94 14.20 5.41
C GLY A 108 4.15 15.09 5.69
N GLU A 109 4.72 15.01 6.90
CA GLU A 109 5.91 15.78 7.31
C GLU A 109 7.17 15.42 6.49
N SER A 110 7.27 14.17 6.00
CA SER A 110 8.39 13.72 5.18
C SER A 110 8.44 14.33 3.79
N GLY A 111 7.32 14.86 3.29
CA GLY A 111 7.17 15.36 1.93
C GLY A 111 7.40 14.31 0.84
N LYS A 112 7.34 13.03 1.18
CA LYS A 112 7.52 11.95 0.20
C LYS A 112 6.26 11.74 -0.64
N PRO A 113 6.42 11.45 -1.94
CA PRO A 113 5.28 11.14 -2.78
C PRO A 113 4.55 9.90 -2.24
N SER A 114 3.23 9.95 -2.32
CA SER A 114 2.37 8.87 -1.85
C SER A 114 1.48 8.34 -2.98
N MET A 115 1.21 7.05 -2.96
CA MET A 115 0.34 6.37 -3.90
C MET A 115 -0.69 5.54 -3.13
N SER A 116 -1.95 5.55 -3.54
CA SER A 116 -2.99 4.77 -2.89
C SER A 116 -3.49 3.63 -3.77
N ILE A 117 -3.56 2.44 -3.18
CA ILE A 117 -4.28 1.27 -3.73
C ILE A 117 -5.54 0.96 -2.90
N MET A 118 -5.98 1.90 -2.09
CA MET A 118 -7.19 1.76 -1.28
C MET A 118 -8.43 1.67 -2.17
N ASN A 119 -9.42 0.89 -1.74
CA ASN A 119 -10.72 0.85 -2.44
C ASN A 119 -11.46 2.20 -2.37
N MET A 120 -11.34 2.89 -1.24
CA MET A 120 -11.82 4.26 -1.07
C MET A 120 -10.63 5.22 -1.27
N PRO A 121 -10.69 6.15 -2.23
CA PRO A 121 -9.61 7.10 -2.46
C PRO A 121 -9.30 7.92 -1.18
N PRO A 122 -8.04 8.26 -0.89
CA PRO A 122 -7.69 9.15 0.22
C PRO A 122 -8.38 10.52 0.08
N LEU A 123 -8.89 11.07 1.19
CA LEU A 123 -9.55 12.38 1.16
C LEU A 123 -8.62 13.49 0.65
N ALA A 124 -7.33 13.42 0.95
CA ALA A 124 -6.34 14.34 0.41
C ALA A 124 -6.33 14.37 -1.13
N TYR A 125 -6.48 13.20 -1.78
CA TYR A 125 -6.62 13.14 -3.24
C TYR A 125 -7.96 13.72 -3.70
N MET A 126 -9.07 13.39 -3.02
CA MET A 126 -10.40 13.88 -3.38
C MET A 126 -10.49 15.41 -3.33
N ARG A 127 -9.72 16.05 -2.45
CA ARG A 127 -9.64 17.53 -2.35
C ARG A 127 -9.03 18.21 -3.58
N ARG A 128 -8.43 17.46 -4.51
CA ARG A 128 -7.93 17.98 -5.79
C ARG A 128 -9.04 18.15 -6.84
N ILE A 129 -10.21 17.55 -6.62
CA ILE A 129 -11.29 17.48 -7.61
C ILE A 129 -12.28 18.60 -7.32
N ASP A 130 -12.20 19.70 -8.04
CA ASP A 130 -13.04 20.90 -7.82
C ASP A 130 -14.54 20.64 -8.06
N SER A 131 -14.88 19.65 -8.90
CA SER A 131 -16.26 19.36 -9.29
C SER A 131 -17.09 18.62 -8.25
N ILE A 132 -16.49 18.17 -7.14
CA ILE A 132 -17.18 17.41 -6.10
C ILE A 132 -17.54 18.29 -4.90
N ASP A 133 -18.63 17.93 -4.21
CA ASP A 133 -18.99 18.56 -2.93
C ASP A 133 -18.12 17.98 -1.80
N HIS A 134 -17.08 18.72 -1.44
CA HIS A 134 -16.10 18.30 -0.43
C HIS A 134 -16.75 18.07 0.94
N ARG A 135 -17.77 18.83 1.33
CA ARG A 135 -18.46 18.67 2.62
C ARG A 135 -19.19 17.32 2.70
N SER A 136 -19.88 16.95 1.63
CA SER A 136 -20.59 15.66 1.58
C SER A 136 -19.60 14.50 1.54
N ILE A 137 -18.48 14.63 0.84
CA ILE A 137 -17.47 13.58 0.78
C ILE A 137 -16.76 13.37 2.13
N GLU A 138 -16.43 14.43 2.85
CA GLU A 138 -15.81 14.33 4.19
C GLU A 138 -16.62 13.48 5.15
N GLN A 139 -17.95 13.53 5.04
CA GLN A 139 -18.85 12.72 5.88
C GLN A 139 -18.77 11.20 5.62
N CYS A 140 -18.17 10.79 4.51
CA CYS A 140 -17.97 9.38 4.16
C CYS A 140 -16.73 8.78 4.83
N TYR A 141 -15.85 9.60 5.41
CA TYR A 141 -14.62 9.16 6.04
C TYR A 141 -14.82 8.93 7.54
N ALA A 142 -14.19 7.91 8.08
CA ALA A 142 -14.27 7.59 9.51
C ALA A 142 -13.63 8.67 10.39
N ASP A 143 -12.60 9.34 9.85
CA ASP A 143 -11.95 10.50 10.44
C ASP A 143 -11.34 11.35 9.32
N ALA A 144 -12.04 12.41 8.90
CA ALA A 144 -11.60 13.27 7.81
C ALA A 144 -10.35 14.09 8.15
N ASP A 145 -10.14 14.40 9.43
CA ASP A 145 -9.05 15.27 9.88
C ASP A 145 -7.68 14.63 9.71
N VAL A 146 -7.59 13.29 9.75
CA VAL A 146 -6.31 12.58 9.56
C VAL A 146 -5.65 12.86 8.21
N TRP A 147 -6.46 13.20 7.19
CA TRP A 147 -5.99 13.47 5.84
C TRP A 147 -5.43 14.87 5.64
N SER A 148 -5.59 15.75 6.65
CA SER A 148 -5.14 17.15 6.55
C SER A 148 -3.60 17.30 6.59
N CYS A 149 -2.89 16.27 7.02
CA CYS A 149 -1.43 16.24 7.04
C CYS A 149 -0.80 15.94 5.67
N ILE A 150 -1.56 15.44 4.70
CA ILE A 150 -1.06 15.07 3.37
C ILE A 150 -1.31 16.22 2.40
N ASP A 151 -0.25 16.69 1.74
CA ASP A 151 -0.36 17.62 0.63
C ASP A 151 -1.08 16.94 -0.55
N PRO A 152 -2.21 17.48 -1.05
CA PRO A 152 -2.93 16.92 -2.18
C PRO A 152 -2.07 16.72 -3.45
N SER A 153 -1.06 17.56 -3.67
CA SER A 153 -0.15 17.43 -4.82
C SER A 153 0.83 16.25 -4.69
N MET A 154 1.03 15.75 -3.48
CA MET A 154 1.97 14.66 -3.17
C MET A 154 1.31 13.28 -3.15
N ILE A 155 0.03 13.17 -3.53
CA ILE A 155 -0.68 11.89 -3.54
C ILE A 155 -1.30 11.59 -4.90
N THR A 156 -1.18 10.33 -5.34
CA THR A 156 -1.83 9.84 -6.55
C THR A 156 -2.58 8.53 -6.28
N LEU A 157 -3.43 8.14 -7.23
CA LEU A 157 -4.13 6.86 -7.19
C LEU A 157 -3.41 5.82 -8.04
N CYS A 158 -3.44 4.61 -7.55
CA CYS A 158 -3.17 3.40 -8.30
C CYS A 158 -4.43 2.54 -8.30
N SER A 159 -4.55 1.62 -9.26
CA SER A 159 -5.65 0.66 -9.28
C SER A 159 -5.78 -0.02 -7.91
N PRO A 160 -7.00 -0.14 -7.39
CA PRO A 160 -7.21 -0.83 -6.12
C PRO A 160 -6.88 -2.32 -6.22
N ASP A 161 -6.80 -2.96 -5.06
CA ASP A 161 -6.53 -4.39 -4.93
C ASP A 161 -7.54 -5.24 -5.72
N PRO A 162 -7.09 -6.24 -6.49
CA PRO A 162 -7.95 -7.13 -7.27
C PRO A 162 -8.50 -8.28 -6.44
N GLN A 163 -9.19 -8.00 -5.35
CA GLN A 163 -9.80 -9.00 -4.47
C GLN A 163 -8.77 -10.00 -3.90
N ALA A 164 -7.75 -9.49 -3.28
CA ALA A 164 -6.82 -10.29 -2.51
C ALA A 164 -7.44 -10.69 -1.17
N PHE A 165 -7.17 -11.89 -0.71
CA PHE A 165 -7.57 -12.39 0.58
C PHE A 165 -6.50 -13.29 1.19
N ARG A 166 -6.56 -13.43 2.51
CA ARG A 166 -5.74 -14.40 3.25
C ARG A 166 -6.55 -15.67 3.42
N PRO A 167 -6.10 -16.81 2.87
CA PRO A 167 -6.80 -18.08 3.07
C PRO A 167 -6.82 -18.44 4.58
N PRO A 168 -7.97 -18.79 5.16
CA PRO A 168 -8.09 -18.99 6.62
C PRO A 168 -7.20 -20.11 7.17
N GLU A 169 -6.88 -21.11 6.36
CA GLU A 169 -6.08 -22.26 6.74
C GLU A 169 -4.56 -22.05 6.55
N GLU A 170 -4.17 -20.89 6.04
CA GLU A 170 -2.78 -20.57 5.72
C GLU A 170 -2.17 -19.59 6.74
N PRO A 171 -0.85 -19.55 6.88
CA PRO A 171 -0.17 -18.54 7.68
C PRO A 171 -0.49 -17.12 7.22
N VAL A 172 -0.38 -16.15 8.14
CA VAL A 172 -0.75 -14.74 7.92
C VAL A 172 0.04 -14.04 6.81
N ASN A 173 1.22 -14.55 6.47
CA ASN A 173 2.09 -14.05 5.40
C ASN A 173 1.73 -14.57 4.00
N VAL A 174 0.67 -15.41 3.88
CA VAL A 174 0.17 -15.91 2.60
C VAL A 174 -0.99 -15.07 2.11
N LEU A 175 -0.89 -14.56 0.89
CA LEU A 175 -1.94 -13.83 0.20
C LEU A 175 -2.34 -14.56 -1.08
N GLN A 176 -3.63 -14.68 -1.32
CA GLN A 176 -4.16 -15.22 -2.58
C GLN A 176 -4.99 -14.16 -3.30
N VAL A 177 -4.76 -14.03 -4.60
CA VAL A 177 -5.44 -13.08 -5.49
C VAL A 177 -6.29 -13.86 -6.47
N THR A 178 -7.52 -13.43 -6.70
CA THR A 178 -8.48 -14.15 -7.55
C THR A 178 -8.46 -13.72 -9.00
N LEU A 179 -8.01 -12.50 -9.29
CA LEU A 179 -8.02 -11.93 -10.64
C LEU A 179 -6.63 -11.57 -11.13
N PRO A 180 -6.33 -11.74 -12.44
CA PRO A 180 -5.11 -11.22 -13.03
C PRO A 180 -5.05 -9.71 -12.87
N THR A 181 -3.92 -9.19 -12.36
CA THR A 181 -3.79 -7.78 -11.99
C THR A 181 -2.69 -7.08 -12.77
N ASN A 182 -3.06 -5.95 -13.35
CA ASN A 182 -2.12 -4.94 -13.81
C ASN A 182 -2.39 -3.66 -13.02
N PHE A 183 -1.48 -3.27 -12.15
CA PHE A 183 -1.55 -2.00 -11.46
C PHE A 183 -1.31 -0.86 -12.45
N LYS A 184 -2.17 0.15 -12.41
CA LYS A 184 -2.04 1.39 -13.17
C LYS A 184 -2.10 2.55 -12.20
N ALA A 185 -1.10 3.41 -12.22
CA ALA A 185 -1.06 4.62 -11.42
C ALA A 185 -1.38 5.85 -12.27
N ALA A 186 -2.13 6.78 -11.72
CA ALA A 186 -2.30 8.10 -12.28
C ALA A 186 -1.00 8.92 -12.11
N ARG A 187 -0.81 9.94 -12.94
CA ARG A 187 0.31 10.86 -12.79
C ARG A 187 0.04 11.84 -11.63
N PHE A 188 1.09 12.21 -10.89
CA PHE A 188 0.97 13.19 -9.81
C PHE A 188 0.50 14.57 -10.30
N GLU A 189 0.91 14.96 -11.49
CA GLU A 189 0.64 16.27 -12.10
C GLU A 189 -0.62 16.28 -12.99
N SER A 190 -1.34 15.16 -13.08
CA SER A 190 -2.51 15.06 -13.94
C SER A 190 -3.77 15.42 -13.18
N ASP A 191 -4.59 16.31 -13.75
CA ASP A 191 -5.95 16.57 -13.33
C ASP A 191 -6.96 15.60 -13.97
N GLU A 192 -6.50 14.65 -14.77
CA GLU A 192 -7.30 13.56 -15.32
C GLU A 192 -7.54 12.50 -14.23
N HIS A 193 -8.81 12.29 -13.92
CA HIS A 193 -9.34 11.40 -12.88
C HIS A 193 -9.96 10.12 -13.47
#